data_1185d2e6b545511484e83b77480eba44
#
_entry.id   1185d2e6b545511484e83b77480eba44
#
_cell.length_a   1.000
_cell.length_b   1.000
_cell.length_c   1.000
_cell.angle_alpha   90.00
_cell.angle_beta   90.00
_cell.angle_gamma   90.00
#
_symmetry.space_group_name_H-M   'P 1'
#
loop_
_entity.id
_entity.type
_entity.pdbx_description
1 polymer ?
#
loop_
_entity_poly.entity_id
_entity_poly.type
_entity_poly.pdbx_seq_one_letter_code
_entity_poly.pdbx_strand_id
1 'polypeptide(L)'
;MQKIDDVSTLVFVKARGGKFRWLTISTLMLAIGMLLHLVSPSVFGFTPNWMIATYCVAILLTKPSYRQCIGICMVAALMEVFTSKAAFPYGNFFSEFGGALVAGFFAHSVPPIRVGKFSLRPILTGFVTTLVSGFIFVTILKVVVGIPMPVYLYGILPAVAMVAAGNAAITPFLYFPARHLFQTMNGAETADDDVEDSNHSQLILQQSQPGVISIEHLSYTYPGMEGEALHDINLAVEKGDFLVVTGANGAGKTSLLMAMAGAVPQYYGGTMKGMGFTGGKAGTQA
;
A
#
# COMPACT_ATOMS: atom_id res chain seq x y z
N MET A 1 -14.48 -47.86 -10.39
CA MET A 1 -13.92 -46.90 -11.38
C MET A 1 -14.37 -45.52 -10.95
N GLN A 2 -13.57 -44.85 -10.13
CA GLN A 2 -13.91 -43.56 -9.51
C GLN A 2 -13.37 -42.45 -10.43
N LYS A 3 -14.29 -41.69 -10.97
CA LYS A 3 -14.01 -40.56 -11.86
C LYS A 3 -13.34 -39.44 -11.00
N ILE A 4 -12.09 -39.20 -11.23
CA ILE A 4 -11.36 -38.11 -10.65
C ILE A 4 -11.70 -36.88 -11.50
N ASP A 5 -12.74 -36.15 -11.09
CA ASP A 5 -13.03 -34.82 -11.61
C ASP A 5 -12.13 -33.79 -10.87
N ASP A 6 -10.84 -33.90 -11.11
CA ASP A 6 -9.88 -32.90 -10.63
C ASP A 6 -9.59 -31.90 -11.77
N VAL A 7 -10.60 -31.06 -12.04
CA VAL A 7 -10.41 -29.91 -12.91
C VAL A 7 -9.56 -28.93 -12.11
N SER A 8 -8.26 -28.92 -12.39
CA SER A 8 -7.34 -27.90 -11.85
C SER A 8 -7.74 -26.52 -12.40
N THR A 9 -8.60 -25.84 -11.65
CA THR A 9 -9.02 -24.48 -11.96
C THR A 9 -7.82 -23.55 -11.83
N LEU A 10 -7.46 -22.88 -12.93
CA LEU A 10 -6.53 -21.75 -12.89
C LEU A 10 -7.22 -20.59 -12.16
N VAL A 11 -6.70 -20.23 -11.01
CA VAL A 11 -7.19 -19.07 -10.26
C VAL A 11 -6.32 -17.88 -10.63
N PHE A 12 -6.92 -16.91 -11.31
CA PHE A 12 -6.25 -15.63 -11.61
C PHE A 12 -6.42 -14.71 -10.44
N VAL A 13 -5.33 -14.40 -9.77
CA VAL A 13 -5.31 -13.38 -8.72
C VAL A 13 -4.70 -12.12 -9.29
N LYS A 14 -5.53 -11.15 -9.65
CA LYS A 14 -5.07 -9.80 -10.02
C LYS A 14 -4.59 -9.11 -8.75
N ALA A 15 -3.30 -9.20 -8.47
CA ALA A 15 -2.69 -8.54 -7.33
C ALA A 15 -2.41 -7.08 -7.69
N ARG A 16 -3.40 -6.20 -7.51
CA ARG A 16 -3.18 -4.75 -7.47
C ARG A 16 -2.38 -4.42 -6.20
N GLY A 17 -1.07 -4.26 -6.36
CA GLY A 17 -0.16 -4.02 -5.25
C GLY A 17 -0.16 -5.19 -4.24
N GLY A 18 0.84 -6.08 -4.27
CA GLY A 18 0.84 -7.32 -3.51
C GLY A 18 0.59 -7.14 -2.00
N LYS A 19 0.24 -8.24 -1.31
CA LYS A 19 -0.04 -8.34 0.15
C LYS A 19 0.98 -7.60 1.04
N PHE A 20 2.21 -7.38 0.56
CA PHE A 20 3.31 -6.73 1.27
C PHE A 20 3.54 -5.27 0.87
N ARG A 21 2.67 -4.66 0.07
CA ARG A 21 2.80 -3.27 -0.37
C ARG A 21 2.92 -2.27 0.78
N TRP A 22 2.15 -2.48 1.86
CA TRP A 22 2.26 -1.67 3.06
C TRP A 22 3.67 -1.70 3.64
N LEU A 23 4.35 -2.86 3.60
CA LEU A 23 5.72 -3.02 4.11
C LEU A 23 6.71 -2.21 3.27
N THR A 24 6.66 -2.35 1.93
CA THR A 24 7.56 -1.61 1.01
C THR A 24 7.42 -0.11 1.17
N ILE A 25 6.18 0.40 1.21
CA ILE A 25 5.93 1.84 1.37
C ILE A 25 6.34 2.32 2.74
N SER A 26 6.04 1.58 3.79
CA SER A 26 6.43 1.95 5.15
C SER A 26 7.94 1.97 5.32
N THR A 27 8.66 0.97 4.78
CA THR A 27 10.13 0.94 4.81
C THR A 27 10.73 2.14 4.08
N LEU A 28 10.21 2.47 2.89
CA LEU A 28 10.68 3.62 2.12
C LEU A 28 10.40 4.94 2.88
N MET A 29 9.20 5.11 3.42
CA MET A 29 8.83 6.31 4.17
C MET A 29 9.67 6.46 5.46
N LEU A 30 9.91 5.38 6.19
CA LEU A 30 10.77 5.40 7.37
C LEU A 30 12.22 5.73 7.01
N ALA A 31 12.75 5.19 5.90
CA ALA A 31 14.08 5.54 5.42
C ALA A 31 14.19 7.03 5.08
N ILE A 32 13.20 7.59 4.39
CA ILE A 32 13.11 9.03 4.11
C ILE A 32 13.03 9.83 5.42
N GLY A 33 12.19 9.41 6.37
CA GLY A 33 12.05 10.04 7.68
C GLY A 33 13.36 10.07 8.45
N MET A 34 14.09 8.97 8.46
CA MET A 34 15.41 8.86 9.08
C MET A 34 16.42 9.82 8.46
N LEU A 35 16.51 9.86 7.13
CA LEU A 35 17.41 10.78 6.42
C LEU A 35 17.08 12.24 6.74
N LEU A 36 15.80 12.60 6.68
CA LEU A 36 15.34 13.95 7.02
C LEU A 36 15.63 14.28 8.48
N HIS A 37 15.45 13.33 9.41
CA HIS A 37 15.74 13.53 10.83
C HIS A 37 17.24 13.79 11.09
N LEU A 38 18.12 13.10 10.38
CA LEU A 38 19.58 13.26 10.51
C LEU A 38 20.10 14.59 9.92
N VAL A 39 19.50 15.03 8.79
CA VAL A 39 19.96 16.22 8.06
C VAL A 39 19.28 17.51 8.55
N SER A 40 18.11 17.39 9.19
CA SER A 40 17.29 18.54 9.55
C SER A 40 17.92 19.39 10.67
N PRO A 41 18.13 20.68 10.44
CA PRO A 41 18.57 21.57 11.49
C PRO A 41 17.45 21.84 12.50
N SER A 42 17.83 22.17 13.72
CA SER A 42 16.88 22.73 14.69
C SER A 42 16.46 24.14 14.27
N VAL A 43 15.19 24.39 14.14
CA VAL A 43 14.61 25.72 13.87
C VAL A 43 14.04 26.25 15.17
N PHE A 44 14.54 27.37 15.67
CA PHE A 44 14.19 27.97 16.99
C PHE A 44 14.34 26.98 18.17
N GLY A 45 15.31 26.06 18.09
CA GLY A 45 15.53 25.04 19.13
C GLY A 45 14.60 23.82 19.05
N PHE A 46 13.71 23.77 18.06
CA PHE A 46 12.81 22.63 17.81
C PHE A 46 13.19 21.92 16.52
N THR A 47 13.25 20.60 16.57
CA THR A 47 13.36 19.76 15.37
C THR A 47 12.01 19.12 15.10
N PRO A 48 11.48 19.23 13.87
CA PRO A 48 10.28 18.47 13.49
C PRO A 48 10.52 16.97 13.71
N ASN A 49 9.50 16.26 14.15
CA ASN A 49 9.60 14.81 14.21
C ASN A 49 9.26 14.21 12.84
N TRP A 50 10.29 14.07 11.99
CA TRP A 50 10.16 13.54 10.65
C TRP A 50 9.71 12.09 10.62
N MET A 51 10.07 11.29 11.64
CA MET A 51 9.67 9.90 11.74
C MET A 51 8.15 9.79 11.87
N ILE A 52 7.54 10.59 12.76
CA ILE A 52 6.08 10.63 12.92
C ILE A 52 5.40 11.07 11.63
N ALA A 53 5.90 12.14 10.99
CA ALA A 53 5.31 12.64 9.75
C ALA A 53 5.32 11.56 8.64
N THR A 54 6.43 10.85 8.46
CA THR A 54 6.57 9.85 7.41
C THR A 54 5.78 8.57 7.67
N TYR A 55 5.74 8.06 8.91
CA TYR A 55 4.91 6.89 9.16
C TYR A 55 3.40 7.21 9.13
N CYS A 56 3.00 8.42 9.52
CA CYS A 56 1.61 8.86 9.32
C CYS A 56 1.22 8.83 7.84
N VAL A 57 2.10 9.30 6.96
CA VAL A 57 1.89 9.21 5.50
C VAL A 57 1.77 7.77 5.05
N ALA A 58 2.71 6.89 5.46
CA ALA A 58 2.68 5.48 5.11
C ALA A 58 1.38 4.78 5.56
N ILE A 59 0.96 5.03 6.81
CA ILE A 59 -0.26 4.44 7.38
C ILE A 59 -1.52 4.97 6.68
N LEU A 60 -1.60 6.27 6.37
CA LEU A 60 -2.74 6.85 5.66
C LEU A 60 -2.87 6.35 4.22
N LEU A 61 -1.75 6.10 3.52
CA LEU A 61 -1.74 5.61 2.14
C LEU A 61 -2.06 4.13 2.03
N THR A 62 -1.56 3.32 2.96
CA THR A 62 -1.64 1.86 2.87
C THR A 62 -2.74 1.25 3.72
N LYS A 63 -3.29 2.00 4.67
CA LYS A 63 -4.32 1.56 5.65
C LYS A 63 -3.99 0.17 6.24
N PRO A 64 -2.80 -0.03 6.83
CA PRO A 64 -2.40 -1.33 7.37
C PRO A 64 -3.21 -1.64 8.62
N SER A 65 -3.36 -2.92 8.97
CA SER A 65 -4.02 -3.32 10.22
C SER A 65 -3.34 -2.71 11.45
N TYR A 66 -4.06 -2.59 12.58
CA TYR A 66 -3.48 -2.04 13.82
C TYR A 66 -2.19 -2.73 14.26
N ARG A 67 -2.09 -4.06 14.09
CA ARG A 67 -0.86 -4.82 14.38
C ARG A 67 0.31 -4.38 13.49
N GLN A 68 0.03 -4.10 12.24
CA GLN A 68 1.03 -3.60 11.28
C GLN A 68 1.40 -2.14 11.59
N CYS A 69 0.44 -1.28 11.97
CA CYS A 69 0.72 0.08 12.43
C CYS A 69 1.69 0.06 13.62
N ILE A 70 1.44 -0.77 14.62
CA ILE A 70 2.32 -0.94 15.78
C ILE A 70 3.71 -1.39 15.30
N GLY A 71 3.80 -2.39 14.40
CA GLY A 71 5.08 -2.84 13.84
C GLY A 71 5.86 -1.73 13.15
N ILE A 72 5.20 -0.90 12.34
CA ILE A 72 5.82 0.26 11.67
C ILE A 72 6.41 1.23 12.69
N CYS A 73 5.62 1.60 13.70
CA CYS A 73 6.05 2.59 14.69
C CYS A 73 7.09 2.02 15.67
N MET A 74 7.10 0.71 15.93
CA MET A 74 8.18 0.08 16.70
C MET A 74 9.52 0.12 15.96
N VAL A 75 9.50 -0.04 14.65
CA VAL A 75 10.72 0.17 13.82
C VAL A 75 11.14 1.64 13.86
N ALA A 76 10.19 2.57 13.76
CA ALA A 76 10.46 4.00 13.90
C ALA A 76 11.09 4.31 15.28
N ALA A 77 10.51 3.79 16.36
CA ALA A 77 11.05 3.95 17.71
C ALA A 77 12.47 3.42 17.85
N LEU A 78 12.75 2.26 17.24
CA LEU A 78 14.11 1.70 17.24
C LEU A 78 15.10 2.63 16.53
N MET A 79 14.72 3.16 15.36
CA MET A 79 15.55 4.14 14.64
C MET A 79 15.77 5.41 15.46
N GLU A 80 14.75 5.91 16.15
CA GLU A 80 14.86 7.07 17.02
C GLU A 80 15.73 6.84 18.24
N VAL A 81 15.73 5.65 18.83
CA VAL A 81 16.64 5.31 19.94
C VAL A 81 18.12 5.51 19.54
N PHE A 82 18.49 5.15 18.31
CA PHE A 82 19.85 5.32 17.81
C PHE A 82 20.20 6.77 17.42
N THR A 83 19.22 7.59 17.11
CA THR A 83 19.43 8.96 16.62
C THR A 83 19.08 10.04 17.65
N SER A 84 18.35 9.67 18.70
CA SER A 84 17.87 10.59 19.73
C SER A 84 19.02 11.12 20.59
N LYS A 85 18.99 12.44 20.83
CA LYS A 85 19.85 13.13 21.79
C LYS A 85 19.19 13.29 23.17
N ALA A 86 18.03 12.68 23.39
CA ALA A 86 17.30 12.76 24.65
C ALA A 86 18.01 12.00 25.75
N ALA A 87 17.84 12.42 27.00
CA ALA A 87 18.42 11.78 28.19
C ALA A 87 17.88 10.34 28.41
N PHE A 88 16.71 10.02 27.89
CA PHE A 88 16.12 8.69 27.96
C PHE A 88 15.51 8.28 26.60
N PRO A 89 16.33 7.83 25.63
CA PRO A 89 15.85 7.49 24.28
C PRO A 89 14.85 6.34 24.23
N TYR A 90 14.91 5.41 25.20
CA TYR A 90 14.00 4.25 25.26
C TYR A 90 12.53 4.63 25.48
N GLY A 91 12.26 5.84 25.93
CA GLY A 91 10.90 6.40 26.00
C GLY A 91 10.16 6.41 24.66
N ASN A 92 10.90 6.41 23.53
CA ASN A 92 10.32 6.38 22.20
C ASN A 92 9.51 5.10 21.94
N PHE A 93 9.86 3.96 22.52
CA PHE A 93 9.05 2.75 22.35
C PHE A 93 7.60 2.92 22.85
N PHE A 94 7.42 3.57 23.98
CA PHE A 94 6.10 3.82 24.54
C PHE A 94 5.36 4.94 23.82
N SER A 95 6.07 6.01 23.46
CA SER A 95 5.46 7.13 22.78
C SER A 95 5.03 6.77 21.36
N GLU A 96 5.85 6.04 20.62
CA GLU A 96 5.52 5.61 19.26
C GLU A 96 4.43 4.53 19.24
N PHE A 97 4.31 3.71 20.28
CA PHE A 97 3.17 2.83 20.45
C PHE A 97 1.84 3.62 20.52
N GLY A 98 1.80 4.69 21.34
CA GLY A 98 0.67 5.61 21.38
C GLY A 98 0.41 6.29 20.04
N GLY A 99 1.47 6.74 19.38
CA GLY A 99 1.40 7.31 18.04
C GLY A 99 0.82 6.35 17.00
N ALA A 100 1.23 5.07 17.04
CA ALA A 100 0.70 4.03 16.15
C ALA A 100 -0.82 3.86 16.26
N LEU A 101 -1.33 3.84 17.49
CA LEU A 101 -2.76 3.69 17.74
C LEU A 101 -3.55 4.89 17.18
N VAL A 102 -3.04 6.10 17.38
CA VAL A 102 -3.65 7.33 16.85
C VAL A 102 -3.62 7.36 15.33
N ALA A 103 -2.47 7.11 14.72
CA ALA A 103 -2.34 7.08 13.26
C ALA A 103 -3.24 6.00 12.63
N GLY A 104 -3.29 4.81 13.24
CA GLY A 104 -4.19 3.73 12.85
C GLY A 104 -5.67 4.12 12.96
N PHE A 105 -6.05 4.79 14.05
CA PHE A 105 -7.41 5.29 14.24
C PHE A 105 -7.80 6.28 13.13
N PHE A 106 -6.94 7.25 12.81
CA PHE A 106 -7.19 8.18 11.71
C PHE A 106 -7.25 7.47 10.35
N ALA A 107 -6.48 6.39 10.15
CA ALA A 107 -6.50 5.64 8.91
C ALA A 107 -7.78 4.82 8.70
N HIS A 108 -8.40 4.32 9.77
CA HIS A 108 -9.55 3.42 9.68
C HIS A 108 -10.87 4.06 10.07
N SER A 109 -10.88 4.93 11.08
CA SER A 109 -12.12 5.40 11.69
C SER A 109 -12.48 6.84 11.34
N VAL A 110 -11.51 7.64 10.91
CA VAL A 110 -11.78 9.04 10.56
C VAL A 110 -12.01 9.17 9.05
N PRO A 111 -13.22 9.59 8.63
CA PRO A 111 -13.49 9.85 7.22
C PRO A 111 -12.62 11.00 6.70
N PRO A 112 -12.35 11.08 5.39
CA PRO A 112 -11.61 12.18 4.81
C PRO A 112 -12.43 13.47 4.90
N ILE A 113 -12.05 14.33 5.84
CA ILE A 113 -12.64 15.67 5.98
C ILE A 113 -12.03 16.52 4.88
N ARG A 114 -12.87 16.95 3.91
CA ARG A 114 -12.44 17.80 2.80
C ARG A 114 -12.94 19.23 2.99
N VAL A 115 -12.03 20.18 2.80
CA VAL A 115 -12.36 21.59 2.68
C VAL A 115 -11.93 22.02 1.27
N GLY A 116 -12.91 22.13 0.36
CA GLY A 116 -12.65 22.33 -1.06
C GLY A 116 -11.86 21.14 -1.66
N LYS A 117 -10.73 21.44 -2.27
CA LYS A 117 -9.85 20.41 -2.90
C LYS A 117 -8.86 19.77 -1.92
N PHE A 118 -8.79 20.25 -0.67
CA PHE A 118 -7.80 19.80 0.31
C PHE A 118 -8.40 18.85 1.33
N SER A 119 -7.70 17.74 1.60
CA SER A 119 -8.05 16.85 2.71
C SER A 119 -7.37 17.31 3.98
N LEU A 120 -8.14 17.55 5.04
CA LEU A 120 -7.63 17.91 6.37
C LEU A 120 -7.10 16.70 7.15
N ARG A 121 -7.41 15.49 6.70
CA ARG A 121 -7.04 14.26 7.39
C ARG A 121 -5.53 14.12 7.64
N PRO A 122 -4.61 14.36 6.68
CA PRO A 122 -3.17 14.31 6.94
C PRO A 122 -2.70 15.34 7.98
N ILE A 123 -3.30 16.55 7.96
CA ILE A 123 -3.01 17.62 8.93
C ILE A 123 -3.36 17.16 10.34
N LEU A 124 -4.59 16.70 10.52
CA LEU A 124 -5.08 16.22 11.81
C LEU A 124 -4.32 14.99 12.30
N THR A 125 -4.02 14.06 11.40
CA THR A 125 -3.23 12.86 11.75
C THR A 125 -1.85 13.25 12.24
N GLY A 126 -1.12 14.07 11.48
CA GLY A 126 0.22 14.54 11.88
C GLY A 126 0.21 15.30 13.20
N PHE A 127 -0.76 16.21 13.38
CA PHE A 127 -0.92 16.99 14.62
C PHE A 127 -1.20 16.11 15.83
N VAL A 128 -2.29 15.33 15.80
CA VAL A 128 -2.76 14.55 16.96
C VAL A 128 -1.78 13.43 17.29
N THR A 129 -1.23 12.74 16.29
CA THR A 129 -0.23 11.68 16.50
C THR A 129 1.01 12.26 17.20
N THR A 130 1.53 13.39 16.72
CA THR A 130 2.70 14.03 17.34
C THR A 130 2.39 14.55 18.74
N LEU A 131 1.21 15.11 18.95
CA LEU A 131 0.80 15.60 20.27
C LEU A 131 0.73 14.47 21.30
N VAL A 132 0.11 13.34 20.94
CA VAL A 132 -0.04 12.18 21.83
C VAL A 132 1.31 11.50 22.07
N SER A 133 2.07 11.20 21.01
CA SER A 133 3.41 10.61 21.13
C SER A 133 4.33 11.51 21.96
N GLY A 134 4.39 12.82 21.63
CA GLY A 134 5.20 13.77 22.35
C GLY A 134 4.80 13.91 23.83
N PHE A 135 3.49 13.95 24.13
CA PHE A 135 3.01 13.99 25.52
C PHE A 135 3.45 12.76 26.32
N ILE A 136 3.30 11.55 25.74
CA ILE A 136 3.75 10.32 26.40
C ILE A 136 5.26 10.37 26.63
N PHE A 137 6.04 10.74 25.62
CA PHE A 137 7.50 10.80 25.71
C PHE A 137 7.97 11.75 26.82
N VAL A 138 7.48 13.00 26.82
CA VAL A 138 7.94 14.01 27.80
C VAL A 138 7.45 13.71 29.20
N THR A 139 6.31 13.00 29.35
CA THR A 139 5.82 12.54 30.64
C THR A 139 6.72 11.45 31.22
N ILE A 140 7.14 10.50 30.42
CA ILE A 140 8.12 9.48 30.80
C ILE A 140 9.45 10.15 31.16
N LEU A 141 9.92 11.06 30.32
CA LEU A 141 11.16 11.80 30.55
C LEU A 141 11.10 12.60 31.88
N LYS A 142 9.96 13.25 32.17
CA LYS A 142 9.74 13.93 33.44
C LYS A 142 9.93 13.02 34.63
N VAL A 143 9.35 11.82 34.59
CA VAL A 143 9.43 10.86 35.69
C VAL A 143 10.84 10.31 35.84
N VAL A 144 11.51 9.94 34.73
CA VAL A 144 12.83 9.31 34.75
C VAL A 144 13.93 10.29 35.16
N VAL A 145 13.87 11.53 34.65
CA VAL A 145 14.90 12.56 34.88
C VAL A 145 14.61 13.43 36.10
N GLY A 146 13.38 13.38 36.63
CA GLY A 146 12.97 14.19 37.77
C GLY A 146 12.72 15.67 37.42
N ILE A 147 12.19 15.97 36.24
CA ILE A 147 11.96 17.33 35.77
C ILE A 147 10.94 18.05 36.69
N PRO A 148 11.25 19.27 37.19
CA PRO A 148 10.34 20.04 38.02
C PRO A 148 9.02 20.37 37.29
N MET A 149 7.90 20.35 38.04
CA MET A 149 6.57 20.56 37.48
C MET A 149 6.41 21.87 36.68
N PRO A 150 6.93 23.01 37.15
CA PRO A 150 6.84 24.27 36.38
C PRO A 150 7.54 24.18 35.02
N VAL A 151 8.70 23.54 34.95
CA VAL A 151 9.46 23.36 33.69
C VAL A 151 8.68 22.44 32.74
N TYR A 152 8.10 21.38 33.27
CA TYR A 152 7.27 20.46 32.49
C TYR A 152 6.05 21.17 31.90
N LEU A 153 5.26 21.89 32.74
CA LEU A 153 4.01 22.52 32.32
C LEU A 153 4.22 23.73 31.40
N TYR A 154 5.18 24.63 31.74
CA TYR A 154 5.32 25.92 31.05
C TYR A 154 6.44 25.94 30.02
N GLY A 155 7.35 24.94 30.05
CA GLY A 155 8.44 24.84 29.07
C GLY A 155 8.21 23.69 28.08
N ILE A 156 8.10 22.45 28.57
CA ILE A 156 8.16 21.26 27.73
C ILE A 156 6.83 20.98 27.02
N LEU A 157 5.69 21.09 27.70
CA LEU A 157 4.39 20.82 27.05
C LEU A 157 4.07 21.82 25.91
N PRO A 158 4.30 23.12 26.05
CA PRO A 158 4.18 24.06 24.93
C PRO A 158 5.10 23.71 23.76
N ALA A 159 6.33 23.25 24.04
CA ALA A 159 7.26 22.80 23.02
C ALA A 159 6.71 21.60 22.23
N VAL A 160 6.10 20.64 22.90
CA VAL A 160 5.43 19.50 22.22
C VAL A 160 4.30 19.99 21.30
N ALA A 161 3.50 20.96 21.77
CA ALA A 161 2.44 21.55 20.94
C ALA A 161 2.99 22.27 19.70
N MET A 162 4.12 22.97 19.83
CA MET A 162 4.79 23.61 18.68
C MET A 162 5.31 22.58 17.68
N VAL A 163 5.94 21.50 18.13
CA VAL A 163 6.39 20.41 17.25
C VAL A 163 5.19 19.75 16.56
N ALA A 164 4.09 19.53 17.29
CA ALA A 164 2.86 18.99 16.69
C ALA A 164 2.27 19.92 15.62
N ALA A 165 2.29 21.22 15.84
CA ALA A 165 1.88 22.22 14.83
C ALA A 165 2.79 22.19 13.60
N GLY A 166 4.10 22.04 13.79
CA GLY A 166 5.06 21.85 12.70
C GLY A 166 4.75 20.59 11.88
N ASN A 167 4.49 19.47 12.55
CA ASN A 167 4.15 18.22 11.88
C ASN A 167 2.76 18.26 11.19
N ALA A 168 1.84 19.10 11.69
CA ALA A 168 0.58 19.35 11.00
C ALA A 168 0.78 19.99 9.60
N ALA A 169 1.83 20.80 9.42
CA ALA A 169 2.18 21.36 8.13
C ALA A 169 3.03 20.40 7.27
N ILE A 170 3.95 19.65 7.89
CA ILE A 170 4.87 18.75 7.20
C ILE A 170 4.15 17.52 6.65
N THR A 171 3.26 16.92 7.43
CA THR A 171 2.57 15.67 7.04
C THR A 171 1.79 15.82 5.72
N PRO A 172 0.96 16.84 5.48
CA PRO A 172 0.31 17.02 4.19
C PRO A 172 1.30 17.32 3.07
N PHE A 173 2.39 18.08 3.34
CA PHE A 173 3.42 18.34 2.36
C PHE A 173 4.09 17.06 1.83
N LEU A 174 4.30 16.07 2.67
CA LEU A 174 4.78 14.75 2.28
C LEU A 174 3.66 13.86 1.69
N TYR A 175 2.44 13.98 2.23
CA TYR A 175 1.33 13.11 1.86
C TYR A 175 0.86 13.33 0.41
N PHE A 176 0.70 14.57 -0.05
CA PHE A 176 0.15 14.82 -1.38
C PHE A 176 1.06 14.34 -2.51
N PRO A 177 2.38 14.59 -2.53
CA PRO A 177 3.28 14.02 -3.51
C PRO A 177 3.33 12.48 -3.45
N ALA A 178 3.43 11.92 -2.23
CA ALA A 178 3.46 10.49 -2.03
C ALA A 178 2.16 9.82 -2.51
N ARG A 179 1.00 10.44 -2.26
CA ARG A 179 -0.29 9.97 -2.76
C ARG A 179 -0.34 9.99 -4.29
N HIS A 180 0.13 11.05 -4.92
CA HIS A 180 0.17 11.15 -6.38
C HIS A 180 1.03 10.05 -6.99
N LEU A 181 2.25 9.84 -6.48
CA LEU A 181 3.12 8.74 -6.90
C LEU A 181 2.45 7.38 -6.67
N PHE A 182 1.85 7.19 -5.53
CA PHE A 182 1.14 5.97 -5.17
C PHE A 182 -0.03 5.69 -6.12
N GLN A 183 -0.78 6.69 -6.54
CA GLN A 183 -1.88 6.56 -7.51
C GLN A 183 -1.35 6.31 -8.93
N THR A 184 -0.28 6.98 -9.33
CA THR A 184 0.35 6.76 -10.64
C THR A 184 0.91 5.34 -10.78
N MET A 185 1.52 4.80 -9.71
CA MET A 185 2.00 3.42 -9.68
C MET A 185 0.89 2.38 -9.66
N ASN A 186 -0.34 2.77 -9.34
CA ASN A 186 -1.50 1.88 -9.32
C ASN A 186 -2.26 1.81 -10.65
N GLY A 187 -1.80 2.53 -11.68
CA GLY A 187 -2.61 2.77 -12.86
C GLY A 187 -3.79 3.67 -12.48
N ALA A 188 -3.94 4.78 -13.19
CA ALA A 188 -4.92 5.80 -12.90
C ALA A 188 -6.32 5.22 -12.62
N GLU A 189 -6.63 5.00 -11.35
CA GLU A 189 -8.00 4.95 -10.90
C GLU A 189 -8.38 6.35 -10.47
N THR A 190 -9.34 6.88 -11.20
CA THR A 190 -10.09 8.08 -10.93
C THR A 190 -10.40 8.28 -9.45
N ALA A 191 -10.16 9.50 -9.02
CA ALA A 191 -10.56 10.06 -7.74
C ALA A 191 -12.05 9.80 -7.47
N ASP A 192 -12.35 8.75 -6.71
CA ASP A 192 -13.60 8.59 -5.97
C ASP A 192 -13.57 7.36 -5.06
N ASP A 193 -12.49 7.22 -4.28
CA ASP A 193 -12.44 6.21 -3.20
C ASP A 193 -13.03 6.76 -1.89
N ASP A 194 -14.23 7.29 -1.95
CA ASP A 194 -15.06 7.60 -0.78
C ASP A 194 -16.44 6.90 -0.87
N VAL A 195 -16.47 5.66 -1.38
CA VAL A 195 -17.68 4.84 -1.30
C VAL A 195 -17.34 3.53 -0.59
N GLU A 196 -18.06 3.36 0.49
CA GLU A 196 -18.18 2.25 1.41
C GLU A 196 -17.80 0.86 0.87
N ASP A 197 -16.98 0.21 1.71
CA ASP A 197 -16.82 -1.23 1.79
C ASP A 197 -18.18 -1.91 1.99
N SER A 198 -18.85 -2.23 0.91
CA SER A 198 -19.99 -3.13 0.91
C SER A 198 -19.71 -4.30 -0.03
N ASN A 199 -19.39 -5.46 0.59
CA ASN A 199 -19.55 -6.80 0.06
C ASN A 199 -20.50 -6.85 -1.15
N HIS A 200 -19.93 -6.96 -2.34
CA HIS A 200 -20.53 -7.80 -3.38
C HIS A 200 -19.48 -8.01 -4.49
N SER A 201 -18.98 -9.24 -4.56
CA SER A 201 -18.36 -9.75 -5.77
C SER A 201 -19.42 -9.78 -6.88
N GLN A 202 -19.67 -8.62 -7.49
CA GLN A 202 -20.32 -8.57 -8.79
C GLN A 202 -19.23 -8.30 -9.83
N LEU A 203 -18.99 -9.29 -10.67
CA LEU A 203 -18.35 -9.13 -11.96
C LEU A 203 -19.14 -8.11 -12.76
N ILE A 204 -18.81 -6.83 -12.58
CA ILE A 204 -19.29 -5.81 -13.51
C ILE A 204 -18.36 -5.91 -14.73
N LEU A 205 -18.90 -6.51 -15.79
CA LEU A 205 -18.37 -6.35 -17.14
C LEU A 205 -18.55 -4.89 -17.54
N GLN A 206 -17.67 -4.00 -17.05
CA GLN A 206 -17.55 -2.67 -17.61
C GLN A 206 -16.89 -2.81 -18.98
N GLN A 207 -17.51 -2.20 -19.99
CA GLN A 207 -16.95 -2.10 -21.34
C GLN A 207 -15.56 -1.51 -21.27
N SER A 208 -14.56 -2.38 -21.40
CA SER A 208 -13.17 -2.07 -21.27
C SER A 208 -12.71 -1.23 -22.43
N GLN A 209 -11.98 -0.18 -22.16
CA GLN A 209 -10.97 0.31 -23.09
C GLN A 209 -10.06 -0.87 -23.49
N PRO A 210 -9.57 -0.96 -24.73
CA PRO A 210 -8.83 -2.13 -25.19
C PRO A 210 -7.61 -2.34 -24.28
N GLY A 211 -7.65 -3.39 -23.48
CA GLY A 211 -6.53 -3.82 -22.62
C GLY A 211 -5.30 -4.10 -23.47
N VAL A 212 -4.15 -4.05 -22.87
CA VAL A 212 -2.87 -4.40 -23.55
C VAL A 212 -2.93 -5.83 -24.05
N ILE A 213 -3.63 -6.71 -23.31
CA ILE A 213 -3.91 -8.09 -23.71
C ILE A 213 -5.37 -8.40 -23.36
N SER A 214 -6.15 -8.87 -24.33
CA SER A 214 -7.51 -9.40 -24.12
C SER A 214 -7.57 -10.81 -24.69
N ILE A 215 -8.02 -11.73 -23.86
CA ILE A 215 -8.21 -13.15 -24.19
C ILE A 215 -9.68 -13.48 -23.90
N GLU A 216 -10.36 -14.03 -24.89
CA GLU A 216 -11.75 -14.46 -24.80
C GLU A 216 -11.89 -15.90 -25.27
N HIS A 217 -12.41 -16.76 -24.41
CA HIS A 217 -12.68 -18.17 -24.68
C HIS A 217 -11.48 -18.96 -25.22
N LEU A 218 -10.26 -18.67 -24.71
CA LEU A 218 -9.05 -19.35 -25.17
C LEU A 218 -9.03 -20.81 -24.73
N SER A 219 -9.08 -21.72 -25.68
CA SER A 219 -8.84 -23.17 -25.48
C SER A 219 -7.70 -23.62 -26.37
N TYR A 220 -6.78 -24.42 -25.81
CA TYR A 220 -5.59 -24.87 -26.54
C TYR A 220 -5.26 -26.33 -26.19
N THR A 221 -5.04 -27.13 -27.22
CA THR A 221 -4.56 -28.50 -27.11
C THR A 221 -3.23 -28.65 -27.85
N TYR A 222 -2.24 -29.26 -27.22
CA TYR A 222 -1.00 -29.58 -27.89
C TYR A 222 -1.18 -30.66 -28.94
N PRO A 223 -0.53 -30.56 -30.12
CA PRO A 223 -0.59 -31.59 -31.13
C PRO A 223 -0.15 -32.95 -30.56
N GLY A 224 -1.02 -33.96 -30.71
CA GLY A 224 -0.77 -35.34 -30.22
C GLY A 224 -1.16 -35.61 -28.77
N MET A 225 -1.77 -34.65 -28.07
CA MET A 225 -2.35 -34.86 -26.73
C MET A 225 -3.88 -35.02 -26.81
N GLU A 226 -4.45 -35.91 -25.98
CA GLU A 226 -5.90 -36.16 -25.87
C GLU A 226 -6.60 -35.21 -24.88
N GLY A 227 -5.98 -34.15 -24.41
CA GLY A 227 -6.57 -33.23 -23.45
C GLY A 227 -6.24 -31.76 -23.74
N GLU A 228 -7.17 -30.88 -23.39
CA GLU A 228 -6.93 -29.43 -23.47
C GLU A 228 -5.92 -29.00 -22.42
N ALA A 229 -4.88 -28.31 -22.85
CA ALA A 229 -3.90 -27.68 -21.96
C ALA A 229 -4.42 -26.37 -21.38
N LEU A 230 -5.31 -25.67 -22.12
CA LEU A 230 -6.07 -24.51 -21.70
C LEU A 230 -7.53 -24.72 -22.08
N HIS A 231 -8.45 -24.40 -21.18
CA HIS A 231 -9.89 -24.57 -21.39
C HIS A 231 -10.62 -23.29 -21.02
N ASP A 232 -11.31 -22.67 -21.99
CA ASP A 232 -12.19 -21.52 -21.84
C ASP A 232 -11.60 -20.35 -21.00
N ILE A 233 -10.34 -20.00 -21.26
CA ILE A 233 -9.67 -18.95 -20.53
C ILE A 233 -10.15 -17.58 -21.00
N ASN A 234 -10.61 -16.76 -20.05
CA ASN A 234 -11.02 -15.38 -20.24
C ASN A 234 -10.14 -14.48 -19.37
N LEU A 235 -9.39 -13.55 -19.98
CA LEU A 235 -8.42 -12.71 -19.28
C LEU A 235 -8.28 -11.36 -19.97
N ALA A 236 -8.37 -10.27 -19.21
CA ALA A 236 -8.03 -8.94 -19.64
C ALA A 236 -6.86 -8.41 -18.79
N VAL A 237 -5.81 -7.93 -19.44
CA VAL A 237 -4.64 -7.31 -18.78
C VAL A 237 -4.51 -5.88 -19.28
N GLU A 238 -4.51 -4.93 -18.37
CA GLU A 238 -4.39 -3.50 -18.66
C GLU A 238 -2.93 -3.02 -18.54
N LYS A 239 -2.65 -1.87 -19.09
CA LYS A 239 -1.31 -1.26 -18.99
C LYS A 239 -0.99 -0.98 -17.51
N GLY A 240 0.13 -1.53 -17.04
CA GLY A 240 0.58 -1.37 -15.65
C GLY A 240 0.10 -2.46 -14.70
N ASP A 241 -0.69 -3.43 -15.16
CA ASP A 241 -1.07 -4.58 -14.35
C ASP A 241 0.13 -5.50 -14.09
N PHE A 242 0.16 -6.06 -12.90
CA PHE A 242 1.05 -7.15 -12.51
C PHE A 242 0.22 -8.43 -12.32
N LEU A 243 0.30 -9.33 -13.27
CA LEU A 243 -0.44 -10.58 -13.26
C LEU A 243 0.42 -11.74 -12.74
N VAL A 244 -0.07 -12.44 -11.73
CA VAL A 244 0.56 -13.67 -11.22
C VAL A 244 -0.33 -14.86 -11.56
N VAL A 245 0.24 -15.80 -12.33
CA VAL A 245 -0.42 -17.05 -12.68
C VAL A 245 0.05 -18.14 -11.72
N THR A 246 -0.86 -18.68 -10.90
CA THR A 246 -0.57 -19.74 -9.92
C THR A 246 -1.41 -21.00 -10.23
N GLY A 247 -0.98 -22.13 -9.74
CA GLY A 247 -1.67 -23.42 -9.92
C GLY A 247 -0.73 -24.61 -9.79
N ALA A 248 -1.27 -25.82 -9.74
CA ALA A 248 -0.50 -27.07 -9.67
C ALA A 248 0.42 -27.27 -10.89
N ASN A 249 1.39 -28.17 -10.76
CA ASN A 249 2.20 -28.59 -11.92
C ASN A 249 1.30 -29.27 -12.95
N GLY A 250 1.46 -28.86 -14.22
CA GLY A 250 0.58 -29.37 -15.31
C GLY A 250 -0.70 -28.54 -15.54
N ALA A 251 -1.02 -27.54 -14.72
CA ALA A 251 -2.25 -26.72 -14.83
C ALA A 251 -2.28 -25.74 -16.01
N GLY A 252 -1.39 -25.84 -16.97
CA GLY A 252 -1.39 -24.99 -18.18
C GLY A 252 -0.75 -23.60 -18.03
N LYS A 253 -0.10 -23.27 -16.88
CA LYS A 253 0.53 -21.97 -16.66
C LYS A 253 1.51 -21.54 -17.75
N THR A 254 2.44 -22.44 -18.08
CA THR A 254 3.42 -22.22 -19.14
C THR A 254 2.77 -22.12 -20.52
N SER A 255 1.74 -22.92 -20.77
CA SER A 255 0.96 -22.88 -22.01
C SER A 255 0.27 -21.52 -22.20
N LEU A 256 -0.32 -20.98 -21.11
CA LEU A 256 -0.94 -19.66 -21.13
C LEU A 256 0.09 -18.55 -21.40
N LEU A 257 1.24 -18.56 -20.73
CA LEU A 257 2.30 -17.59 -20.95
C LEU A 257 2.87 -17.67 -22.37
N MET A 258 3.03 -18.90 -22.91
CA MET A 258 3.46 -19.11 -24.29
C MET A 258 2.40 -18.63 -25.29
N ALA A 259 1.11 -18.83 -25.00
CA ALA A 259 0.03 -18.32 -25.82
C ALA A 259 0.05 -16.77 -25.84
N MET A 260 0.14 -16.14 -24.67
CA MET A 260 0.24 -14.68 -24.53
C MET A 260 1.47 -14.11 -25.24
N ALA A 261 2.59 -14.82 -25.28
CA ALA A 261 3.80 -14.45 -25.99
C ALA A 261 3.75 -14.72 -27.49
N GLY A 262 2.66 -15.30 -28.02
CA GLY A 262 2.56 -15.72 -29.42
C GLY A 262 3.46 -16.90 -29.79
N ALA A 263 3.99 -17.63 -28.82
CA ALA A 263 4.95 -18.73 -29.03
C ALA A 263 4.30 -20.09 -29.25
N VAL A 264 2.98 -20.22 -29.09
CA VAL A 264 2.25 -21.43 -29.43
C VAL A 264 1.81 -21.41 -30.90
N PRO A 265 1.81 -22.57 -31.59
CA PRO A 265 1.26 -22.65 -32.94
C PRO A 265 -0.19 -22.19 -32.99
N GLN A 266 -0.62 -21.57 -34.09
CA GLN A 266 -1.90 -20.87 -34.27
C GLN A 266 -3.18 -21.71 -34.24
N TYR A 267 -3.18 -22.88 -33.60
CA TYR A 267 -4.33 -23.79 -33.48
C TYR A 267 -4.96 -23.73 -32.10
N TYR A 268 -5.68 -22.63 -31.80
CA TYR A 268 -6.44 -22.51 -30.58
C TYR A 268 -7.86 -22.01 -30.86
N GLY A 269 -8.80 -22.37 -29.97
CA GLY A 269 -10.13 -21.78 -29.96
C GLY A 269 -10.15 -20.40 -29.29
N GLY A 270 -11.15 -19.61 -29.58
CA GLY A 270 -11.29 -18.28 -29.00
C GLY A 270 -10.56 -17.16 -29.73
N THR A 271 -10.47 -16.00 -29.11
CA THR A 271 -9.79 -14.82 -29.64
C THR A 271 -8.78 -14.27 -28.64
N MET A 272 -7.65 -13.80 -29.14
CA MET A 272 -6.62 -13.16 -28.35
C MET A 272 -6.14 -11.90 -29.08
N LYS A 273 -6.13 -10.74 -28.39
CA LYS A 273 -5.62 -9.46 -28.89
C LYS A 273 -4.62 -8.91 -27.89
N GLY A 274 -3.47 -8.42 -28.36
CA GLY A 274 -2.49 -7.74 -27.50
C GLY A 274 -1.18 -7.46 -28.21
N MET A 275 -0.46 -6.42 -27.76
CA MET A 275 0.90 -6.04 -28.18
C MET A 275 1.18 -6.11 -29.72
N GLY A 276 0.22 -5.74 -30.56
CA GLY A 276 0.33 -5.83 -32.02
C GLY A 276 0.01 -7.22 -32.62
N PHE A 277 -0.39 -8.18 -31.81
CA PHE A 277 -0.80 -9.51 -32.23
C PHE A 277 -2.34 -9.66 -32.15
N THR A 278 -2.93 -10.17 -33.21
CA THR A 278 -4.36 -10.54 -33.25
C THR A 278 -4.45 -11.95 -33.80
N GLY A 279 -4.82 -12.89 -32.93
CA GLY A 279 -5.05 -14.28 -33.31
C GLY A 279 -6.55 -14.65 -33.11
N GLY A 280 -7.10 -15.41 -33.98
CA GLY A 280 -8.48 -15.91 -33.89
C GLY A 280 -8.60 -17.29 -34.50
N LYS A 281 -9.76 -17.95 -34.36
CA LYS A 281 -10.05 -19.25 -34.90
C LYS A 281 -9.46 -19.41 -36.30
N ALA A 282 -8.56 -20.39 -36.49
CA ALA A 282 -8.26 -20.86 -37.81
C ALA A 282 -9.57 -21.37 -38.42
N GLY A 283 -10.07 -20.63 -39.40
CA GLY A 283 -11.28 -21.07 -40.11
C GLY A 283 -11.07 -22.46 -40.60
N THR A 284 -11.99 -23.33 -40.23
CA THR A 284 -12.21 -24.65 -40.90
C THR A 284 -12.44 -24.30 -42.37
N GLN A 285 -11.42 -24.35 -43.21
CA GLN A 285 -11.65 -24.51 -44.64
C GLN A 285 -11.96 -25.96 -44.85
N ALA A 286 -13.19 -26.20 -45.29
CA ALA A 286 -13.69 -27.49 -45.80
C ALA A 286 -12.90 -27.98 -46.98
#